data_65fc7c0beb891cf9bcde1d9f93873242
#
_entry.id   65fc7c0beb891cf9bcde1d9f93873242
#
_cell.length_a   1.000
_cell.length_b   1.000
_cell.length_c   1.000
_cell.angle_alpha   90.00
_cell.angle_beta   90.00
_cell.angle_gamma   90.00
#
_symmetry.space_group_name_H-M   'P 1'
#
loop_
_entity.id
_entity.type
_entity.pdbx_description
1 polymer ?
#
loop_
_entity_poly.entity_id
_entity_poly.type
_entity_poly.pdbx_seq_one_letter_code
_entity_poly.pdbx_strand_id
1 'polypeptide(L)'
;MHMGTTEIFLIAMLIIFSVPYLIWRFGNTDYYAPLVVVQIITGILLGPGIMGRAYPEYYSFVFNPQVVQSLNGIAWWAVMIFVMIAGIELDLKKAWEHRRESTITAGLALGTPLVFGCVAALGLVGYAGWMGPKAQSWQFVLGIGMACAVTALPILILLMEKLEILRQPIGQRILRYASLDDIAIWGVLAVILLDWDRVGRQLGFLVVFAVATRLFRMMMVRLQERDRWYISFIWLAACAFAADWAGLHFMVGAFLAGAVMDADWFNQEKMDFLRANVLMAIMPVFFLSTGLRTNWAMGGSAVFIVAAVLLIASVSGKLAGIHLAGKILKWGPGEASIIGWLLQTKALIMIIFVNILLDKQIITSETFTALLLMAIGSTMLTVPMVYPKLQRVAQLIFKTS
;
A
#
# COMPACT_ATOMS: atom_id res chain seq x y z
N MET A 1 30.68 7.23 27.09
CA MET A 1 30.20 5.83 26.97
C MET A 1 30.01 5.54 25.49
N HIS A 2 30.80 4.63 24.93
CA HIS A 2 30.54 4.18 23.55
C HIS A 2 29.44 3.11 23.59
N MET A 3 28.24 3.48 23.16
CA MET A 3 27.15 2.53 22.99
C MET A 3 27.41 1.67 21.75
N GLY A 4 27.19 0.36 21.87
CA GLY A 4 27.29 -0.57 20.75
C GLY A 4 26.10 -0.45 19.79
N THR A 5 26.25 -0.97 18.57
CA THR A 5 25.19 -0.94 17.54
C THR A 5 23.87 -1.56 18.02
N THR A 6 23.95 -2.63 18.82
CA THR A 6 22.75 -3.29 19.37
C THR A 6 21.99 -2.38 20.34
N GLU A 7 22.69 -1.65 21.20
CA GLU A 7 22.07 -0.73 22.17
C GLU A 7 21.37 0.42 21.44
N ILE A 8 22.02 0.99 20.41
CA ILE A 8 21.44 2.06 19.60
C ILE A 8 20.23 1.54 18.80
N PHE A 9 20.32 0.33 18.25
CA PHE A 9 19.18 -0.32 17.57
C PHE A 9 17.98 -0.48 18.53
N LEU A 10 18.21 -0.88 19.79
CA LEU A 10 17.14 -1.01 20.78
C LEU A 10 16.52 0.36 21.14
N ILE A 11 17.33 1.45 21.18
CA ILE A 11 16.82 2.81 21.33
C ILE A 11 15.94 3.19 20.14
N ALA A 12 16.39 2.88 18.91
CA ALA A 12 15.58 3.14 17.72
C ALA A 12 14.25 2.36 17.77
N MET A 13 14.26 1.09 18.15
CA MET A 13 13.04 0.30 18.34
C MET A 13 12.11 0.88 19.41
N LEU A 14 12.68 1.32 20.55
CA LEU A 14 11.89 2.00 21.57
C LEU A 14 11.18 3.25 21.03
N ILE A 15 11.89 4.07 20.25
CA ILE A 15 11.31 5.27 19.61
C ILE A 15 10.22 4.89 18.61
N ILE A 16 10.46 3.86 17.76
CA ILE A 16 9.53 3.39 16.73
C ILE A 16 8.18 2.96 17.33
N PHE A 17 8.20 2.33 18.49
CA PHE A 17 6.97 1.88 19.13
C PHE A 17 6.36 2.93 20.06
N SER A 18 7.17 3.62 20.87
CA SER A 18 6.64 4.51 21.89
C SER A 18 6.11 5.83 21.32
N VAL A 19 6.87 6.50 20.45
CA VAL A 19 6.50 7.86 20.01
C VAL A 19 5.19 7.86 19.21
N PRO A 20 5.00 7.04 18.16
CA PRO A 20 3.73 7.02 17.43
C PRO A 20 2.55 6.59 18.31
N TYR A 21 2.77 5.59 19.19
CA TYR A 21 1.73 5.12 20.10
C TYR A 21 1.28 6.22 21.08
N LEU A 22 2.22 6.95 21.68
CA LEU A 22 1.91 8.03 22.59
C LEU A 22 1.17 9.17 21.88
N ILE A 23 1.62 9.55 20.67
CA ILE A 23 0.94 10.56 19.85
C ILE A 23 -0.50 10.11 19.54
N TRP A 24 -0.67 8.88 19.08
CA TRP A 24 -1.97 8.32 18.72
C TRP A 24 -2.89 8.25 19.94
N ARG A 25 -2.40 7.74 21.08
CA ARG A 25 -3.18 7.48 22.29
C ARG A 25 -3.56 8.78 23.01
N PHE A 26 -2.60 9.67 23.25
CA PHE A 26 -2.83 10.92 23.96
C PHE A 26 -3.40 12.03 23.06
N GLY A 27 -3.06 12.02 21.77
CA GLY A 27 -3.62 12.91 20.78
C GLY A 27 -5.05 12.58 20.37
N ASN A 28 -5.57 11.41 20.78
CA ASN A 28 -6.89 10.93 20.43
C ASN A 28 -7.16 10.98 18.92
N THR A 29 -6.09 10.70 18.14
CA THR A 29 -6.06 10.93 16.68
C THR A 29 -6.84 9.88 15.89
N ASP A 30 -7.33 8.84 16.54
CA ASP A 30 -7.92 7.66 15.90
C ASP A 30 -9.04 7.99 14.90
N TYR A 31 -9.81 9.06 15.14
CA TYR A 31 -10.87 9.50 14.22
C TYR A 31 -10.32 10.03 12.89
N TYR A 32 -9.19 10.76 12.91
CA TYR A 32 -8.61 11.40 11.72
C TYR A 32 -7.43 10.61 11.15
N ALA A 33 -6.61 10.02 12.02
CA ALA A 33 -5.36 9.37 11.68
C ALA A 33 -5.23 8.02 12.41
N PRO A 34 -5.51 6.90 11.76
CA PRO A 34 -5.19 5.57 12.28
C PRO A 34 -3.72 5.46 12.68
N LEU A 35 -3.38 4.56 13.60
CA LEU A 35 -2.01 4.40 14.12
C LEU A 35 -0.95 4.28 13.01
N VAL A 36 -1.26 3.57 11.92
CA VAL A 36 -0.38 3.45 10.74
C VAL A 36 -0.01 4.82 10.15
N VAL A 37 -0.97 5.72 10.02
CA VAL A 37 -0.74 7.08 9.51
C VAL A 37 0.14 7.86 10.49
N VAL A 38 -0.10 7.72 11.79
CA VAL A 38 0.71 8.37 12.84
C VAL A 38 2.15 7.85 12.82
N GLN A 39 2.36 6.55 12.59
CA GLN A 39 3.70 5.95 12.45
C GLN A 39 4.48 6.54 11.27
N ILE A 40 3.83 6.72 10.13
CA ILE A 40 4.45 7.34 8.94
C ILE A 40 4.79 8.81 9.21
N ILE A 41 3.83 9.57 9.76
CA ILE A 41 4.03 10.99 10.13
C ILE A 41 5.19 11.11 11.12
N THR A 42 5.24 10.24 12.13
CA THR A 42 6.34 10.23 13.10
C THR A 42 7.68 9.94 12.40
N GLY A 43 7.73 9.01 11.44
CA GLY A 43 8.93 8.77 10.63
C GLY A 43 9.36 10.01 9.84
N ILE A 44 8.42 10.74 9.26
CA ILE A 44 8.70 12.01 8.57
C ILE A 44 9.27 13.04 9.54
N LEU A 45 8.66 13.20 10.72
CA LEU A 45 9.09 14.15 11.74
C LEU A 45 10.48 13.82 12.28
N LEU A 46 10.77 12.55 12.55
CA LEU A 46 12.06 12.07 13.05
C LEU A 46 13.13 11.97 11.96
N GLY A 47 12.71 12.05 10.69
CA GLY A 47 13.57 11.86 9.54
C GLY A 47 14.55 12.97 9.26
N PRO A 48 15.41 12.80 8.23
CA PRO A 48 16.49 13.74 7.92
C PRO A 48 15.99 15.12 7.51
N GLY A 49 14.75 15.23 7.05
CA GLY A 49 14.16 16.50 6.58
C GLY A 49 13.73 17.45 7.68
N ILE A 50 13.36 16.96 8.87
CA ILE A 50 12.83 17.78 9.98
C ILE A 50 13.76 17.67 11.19
N MET A 51 13.63 16.61 12.01
CA MET A 51 14.46 16.45 13.23
C MET A 51 15.93 16.25 12.87
N GLY A 52 16.25 15.49 11.84
CA GLY A 52 17.63 15.30 11.41
C GLY A 52 18.30 16.59 10.92
N ARG A 53 17.53 17.55 10.38
CA ARG A 53 18.03 18.89 10.02
C ARG A 53 18.17 19.79 11.25
N ALA A 54 17.20 19.73 12.20
CA ALA A 54 17.23 20.54 13.41
C ALA A 54 18.27 20.04 14.42
N TYR A 55 18.45 18.72 14.51
CA TYR A 55 19.36 18.04 15.45
C TYR A 55 20.16 16.94 14.73
N PRO A 56 21.17 17.30 13.94
CA PRO A 56 21.95 16.32 13.14
C PRO A 56 22.67 15.26 13.99
N GLU A 57 23.12 15.63 15.18
CA GLU A 57 23.79 14.70 16.11
C GLU A 57 22.84 13.59 16.60
N TYR A 58 21.62 13.94 16.94
CA TYR A 58 20.57 12.97 17.28
C TYR A 58 20.35 11.98 16.13
N TYR A 59 20.16 12.50 14.90
CA TYR A 59 19.85 11.66 13.75
C TYR A 59 21.00 10.71 13.42
N SER A 60 22.23 11.23 13.37
CA SER A 60 23.44 10.43 13.10
C SER A 60 23.75 9.42 14.22
N PHE A 61 23.31 9.67 15.44
CA PHE A 61 23.44 8.74 16.54
C PHE A 61 22.38 7.64 16.49
N VAL A 62 21.08 7.98 16.47
CA VAL A 62 19.97 7.01 16.57
C VAL A 62 19.76 6.26 15.25
N PHE A 63 19.75 6.97 14.12
CA PHE A 63 19.50 6.43 12.79
C PHE A 63 20.78 6.39 11.94
N ASN A 64 21.88 5.94 12.56
CA ASN A 64 23.12 5.71 11.83
C ASN A 64 22.95 4.63 10.74
N PRO A 65 23.84 4.57 9.73
CA PRO A 65 23.70 3.63 8.61
C PRO A 65 23.56 2.16 9.01
N GLN A 66 24.22 1.72 10.08
CA GLN A 66 24.16 0.32 10.55
C GLN A 66 22.78 0.01 11.16
N VAL A 67 22.24 0.92 11.97
CA VAL A 67 20.89 0.77 12.55
C VAL A 67 19.84 0.81 11.44
N VAL A 68 19.93 1.78 10.51
CA VAL A 68 19.00 1.87 9.37
C VAL A 68 19.04 0.61 8.51
N GLN A 69 20.21 0.01 8.29
CA GLN A 69 20.33 -1.26 7.56
C GLN A 69 19.64 -2.41 8.30
N SER A 70 19.79 -2.48 9.61
CA SER A 70 19.12 -3.49 10.45
C SER A 70 17.59 -3.31 10.43
N LEU A 71 17.11 -2.08 10.54
CA LEU A 71 15.67 -1.75 10.43
C LEU A 71 15.12 -2.12 9.05
N ASN A 72 15.86 -1.86 7.97
CA ASN A 72 15.45 -2.23 6.62
C ASN A 72 15.29 -3.74 6.45
N GLY A 73 16.15 -4.56 7.04
CA GLY A 73 16.03 -6.03 7.03
C GLY A 73 14.70 -6.49 7.64
N ILE A 74 14.34 -5.93 8.79
CA ILE A 74 13.04 -6.22 9.46
C ILE A 74 11.88 -5.71 8.58
N ALA A 75 11.98 -4.49 8.05
CA ALA A 75 10.96 -3.88 7.20
C ALA A 75 10.71 -4.71 5.94
N TRP A 76 11.76 -5.19 5.26
CA TRP A 76 11.61 -6.04 4.06
C TRP A 76 10.90 -7.35 4.37
N TRP A 77 11.28 -8.01 5.47
CA TRP A 77 10.63 -9.26 5.87
C TRP A 77 9.17 -9.05 6.24
N ALA A 78 8.86 -7.98 6.99
CA ALA A 78 7.49 -7.60 7.33
C ALA A 78 6.61 -7.42 6.09
N VAL A 79 7.09 -6.63 5.12
CA VAL A 79 6.35 -6.33 3.88
C VAL A 79 6.20 -7.58 3.02
N MET A 80 7.22 -8.43 2.91
CA MET A 80 7.12 -9.68 2.14
C MET A 80 6.03 -10.60 2.70
N ILE A 81 5.98 -10.80 4.02
CA ILE A 81 4.92 -11.60 4.66
C ILE A 81 3.55 -10.96 4.42
N PHE A 82 3.46 -9.65 4.62
CA PHE A 82 2.21 -8.92 4.44
C PHE A 82 1.68 -9.02 3.01
N VAL A 83 2.54 -8.82 2.02
CA VAL A 83 2.21 -8.89 0.59
C VAL A 83 1.87 -10.33 0.18
N MET A 84 2.54 -11.34 0.74
CA MET A 84 2.17 -12.75 0.54
C MET A 84 0.75 -13.02 1.06
N ILE A 85 0.41 -12.55 2.26
CA ILE A 85 -0.95 -12.72 2.82
C ILE A 85 -1.97 -12.04 1.90
N ALA A 86 -1.71 -10.83 1.42
CA ALA A 86 -2.58 -10.14 0.46
C ALA A 86 -2.76 -10.94 -0.83
N GLY A 87 -1.69 -11.61 -1.30
CA GLY A 87 -1.77 -12.52 -2.46
C GLY A 87 -2.64 -13.76 -2.20
N ILE A 88 -2.55 -14.38 -1.02
CA ILE A 88 -3.36 -15.56 -0.63
C ILE A 88 -4.86 -15.20 -0.57
N GLU A 89 -5.18 -13.99 -0.15
CA GLU A 89 -6.57 -13.52 0.04
C GLU A 89 -7.27 -13.09 -1.24
N LEU A 90 -6.58 -13.13 -2.37
CA LEU A 90 -7.19 -12.83 -3.67
C LEU A 90 -8.27 -13.85 -4.01
N ASP A 91 -9.53 -13.48 -3.80
CA ASP A 91 -10.68 -14.30 -4.19
C ASP A 91 -11.13 -13.98 -5.63
N LEU A 92 -10.40 -14.57 -6.59
CA LEU A 92 -10.72 -14.43 -8.01
C LEU A 92 -12.07 -15.05 -8.38
N LYS A 93 -12.55 -16.06 -7.62
CA LYS A 93 -13.85 -16.73 -7.90
C LYS A 93 -15.01 -15.76 -7.61
N LYS A 94 -15.04 -15.14 -6.44
CA LYS A 94 -16.09 -14.16 -6.09
C LYS A 94 -16.07 -12.93 -7.00
N ALA A 95 -14.89 -12.47 -7.42
CA ALA A 95 -14.78 -11.40 -8.42
C ALA A 95 -15.42 -11.79 -9.76
N TRP A 96 -15.30 -13.06 -10.16
CA TRP A 96 -15.85 -13.57 -11.40
C TRP A 96 -17.38 -13.78 -11.37
N GLU A 97 -17.94 -14.19 -10.25
CA GLU A 97 -19.39 -14.39 -10.08
C GLU A 97 -20.18 -13.09 -10.29
N HIS A 98 -19.65 -11.94 -9.84
CA HIS A 98 -20.26 -10.62 -10.01
C HIS A 98 -19.53 -9.77 -11.06
N ARG A 99 -18.97 -10.41 -12.09
CA ARG A 99 -18.03 -9.79 -13.05
C ARG A 99 -18.51 -8.49 -13.66
N ARG A 100 -19.79 -8.35 -14.04
CA ARG A 100 -20.30 -7.12 -14.69
C ARG A 100 -20.23 -5.92 -13.75
N GLU A 101 -20.78 -6.05 -12.56
CA GLU A 101 -20.76 -4.99 -11.55
C GLU A 101 -19.32 -4.68 -11.12
N SER A 102 -18.56 -5.73 -10.78
CA SER A 102 -17.18 -5.60 -10.32
C SER A 102 -16.27 -4.98 -11.38
N THR A 103 -16.38 -5.39 -12.65
CA THR A 103 -15.56 -4.85 -13.75
C THR A 103 -15.89 -3.39 -14.04
N ILE A 104 -17.19 -3.02 -14.09
CA ILE A 104 -17.59 -1.63 -14.33
C ILE A 104 -17.10 -0.75 -13.17
N THR A 105 -17.35 -1.18 -11.93
CA THR A 105 -17.00 -0.38 -10.77
C THR A 105 -15.49 -0.28 -10.58
N ALA A 106 -14.77 -1.39 -10.57
CA ALA A 106 -13.31 -1.39 -10.43
C ALA A 106 -12.64 -0.70 -11.62
N GLY A 107 -13.10 -0.93 -12.85
CA GLY A 107 -12.56 -0.27 -14.03
C GLY A 107 -12.69 1.26 -13.98
N LEU A 108 -13.84 1.78 -13.55
CA LEU A 108 -14.05 3.22 -13.39
C LEU A 108 -13.38 3.78 -12.13
N ALA A 109 -13.43 3.03 -11.01
CA ALA A 109 -12.77 3.42 -9.76
C ALA A 109 -11.25 3.49 -9.88
N LEU A 110 -10.67 2.68 -10.74
CA LEU A 110 -9.23 2.67 -11.02
C LEU A 110 -8.88 3.59 -12.21
N GLY A 111 -9.60 3.46 -13.32
CA GLY A 111 -9.25 4.11 -14.58
C GLY A 111 -9.37 5.64 -14.53
N THR A 112 -10.42 6.18 -13.91
CA THR A 112 -10.58 7.64 -13.83
C THR A 112 -9.50 8.31 -12.97
N PRO A 113 -9.20 7.89 -11.72
CA PRO A 113 -8.11 8.51 -10.96
C PRO A 113 -6.73 8.22 -11.57
N LEU A 114 -6.55 7.10 -12.27
CA LEU A 114 -5.33 6.82 -13.03
C LEU A 114 -5.14 7.88 -14.13
N VAL A 115 -6.16 8.17 -14.93
CA VAL A 115 -6.09 9.21 -15.96
C VAL A 115 -5.82 10.59 -15.35
N PHE A 116 -6.51 10.96 -14.27
CA PHE A 116 -6.28 12.24 -13.59
C PHE A 116 -4.86 12.34 -13.03
N GLY A 117 -4.35 11.26 -12.42
CA GLY A 117 -2.97 11.18 -11.93
C GLY A 117 -1.94 11.24 -13.06
N CYS A 118 -2.20 10.56 -14.20
CA CYS A 118 -1.34 10.65 -15.38
C CYS A 118 -1.29 12.08 -15.95
N VAL A 119 -2.44 12.78 -16.03
CA VAL A 119 -2.48 14.17 -16.48
C VAL A 119 -1.68 15.09 -15.55
N ALA A 120 -1.81 14.91 -14.22
CA ALA A 120 -1.00 15.64 -13.26
C ALA A 120 0.51 15.32 -13.40
N ALA A 121 0.86 14.05 -13.62
CA ALA A 121 2.23 13.61 -13.80
C ALA A 121 2.86 14.14 -15.10
N LEU A 122 2.10 14.24 -16.20
CA LEU A 122 2.57 14.86 -17.44
C LEU A 122 3.01 16.30 -17.21
N GLY A 123 2.33 17.05 -16.35
CA GLY A 123 2.73 18.38 -15.92
C GLY A 123 4.08 18.40 -15.18
N LEU A 124 4.51 17.30 -14.57
CA LEU A 124 5.77 17.22 -13.83
C LEU A 124 6.95 16.77 -14.69
N VAL A 125 6.71 16.06 -15.80
CA VAL A 125 7.77 15.52 -16.67
C VAL A 125 8.70 16.62 -17.21
N GLY A 126 8.16 17.82 -17.46
CA GLY A 126 8.92 18.96 -17.97
C GLY A 126 9.80 19.66 -16.92
N TYR A 127 9.66 19.34 -15.65
CA TYR A 127 10.39 19.97 -14.56
C TYR A 127 11.45 19.02 -14.00
N ALA A 128 12.69 19.54 -13.86
CA ALA A 128 13.78 18.78 -13.25
C ALA A 128 13.49 18.46 -11.78
N GLY A 129 13.99 17.31 -11.31
CA GLY A 129 13.93 16.91 -9.91
C GLY A 129 12.75 16.02 -9.51
N TRP A 130 11.78 15.78 -10.40
CA TRP A 130 10.64 14.90 -10.10
C TRP A 130 10.80 13.49 -10.63
N MET A 131 11.22 13.37 -11.88
CA MET A 131 11.42 12.06 -12.53
C MET A 131 12.77 11.46 -12.10
N GLY A 132 12.77 10.19 -11.77
CA GLY A 132 13.98 9.45 -11.39
C GLY A 132 14.95 9.27 -12.55
N PRO A 133 16.27 9.15 -12.28
CA PRO A 133 17.31 9.14 -13.31
C PRO A 133 17.28 7.93 -14.24
N LYS A 134 16.62 6.84 -13.84
CA LYS A 134 16.46 5.62 -14.66
C LYS A 134 15.10 5.49 -15.32
N ALA A 135 14.21 6.47 -15.12
CA ALA A 135 12.85 6.39 -15.62
C ALA A 135 12.75 6.80 -17.08
N GLN A 136 11.91 6.10 -17.81
CA GLN A 136 11.29 6.63 -19.01
C GLN A 136 10.05 7.43 -18.64
N SER A 137 9.71 8.46 -19.41
CA SER A 137 8.55 9.34 -19.09
C SER A 137 7.25 8.58 -18.90
N TRP A 138 7.00 7.53 -19.69
CA TRP A 138 5.78 6.72 -19.57
C TRP A 138 5.73 5.92 -18.25
N GLN A 139 6.89 5.42 -17.76
CA GLN A 139 6.99 4.69 -16.49
C GLN A 139 6.66 5.61 -15.31
N PHE A 140 7.22 6.83 -15.35
CA PHE A 140 6.95 7.86 -14.35
C PHE A 140 5.47 8.27 -14.34
N VAL A 141 4.91 8.58 -15.51
CA VAL A 141 3.51 9.01 -15.66
C VAL A 141 2.55 7.90 -15.20
N LEU A 142 2.78 6.67 -15.67
CA LEU A 142 1.94 5.52 -15.28
C LEU A 142 2.08 5.19 -13.79
N GLY A 143 3.30 5.31 -13.24
CA GLY A 143 3.57 5.10 -11.81
C GLY A 143 2.81 6.08 -10.92
N ILE A 144 2.86 7.37 -11.21
CA ILE A 144 2.10 8.39 -10.47
C ILE A 144 0.60 8.19 -10.66
N GLY A 145 0.16 7.95 -11.90
CA GLY A 145 -1.25 7.66 -12.19
C GLY A 145 -1.78 6.51 -11.36
N MET A 146 -1.02 5.40 -11.28
CA MET A 146 -1.40 4.24 -10.49
C MET A 146 -1.40 4.53 -9.00
N ALA A 147 -0.42 5.28 -8.48
CA ALA A 147 -0.39 5.73 -7.10
C ALA A 147 -1.62 6.58 -6.72
N CYS A 148 -2.12 7.40 -7.66
CA CYS A 148 -3.37 8.14 -7.48
C CYS A 148 -4.62 7.24 -7.52
N ALA A 149 -4.56 6.10 -8.19
CA ALA A 149 -5.72 5.25 -8.46
C ALA A 149 -5.97 4.19 -7.40
N VAL A 150 -4.92 3.58 -6.85
CA VAL A 150 -5.00 2.39 -5.99
C VAL A 150 -5.75 2.64 -4.68
N THR A 151 -6.40 1.59 -4.18
CA THR A 151 -7.05 1.52 -2.87
C THR A 151 -6.25 0.55 -1.98
N ALA A 152 -6.05 0.88 -0.70
CA ALA A 152 -5.35 0.02 0.25
C ALA A 152 -6.34 -0.85 1.04
N LEU A 153 -6.54 -2.08 0.60
CA LEU A 153 -7.50 -3.02 1.20
C LEU A 153 -7.34 -3.20 2.73
N PRO A 154 -6.16 -3.39 3.32
CA PRO A 154 -6.06 -3.65 4.75
C PRO A 154 -6.49 -2.49 5.63
N ILE A 155 -6.14 -1.26 5.26
CA ILE A 155 -6.58 -0.07 6.00
C ILE A 155 -8.09 0.16 5.80
N LEU A 156 -8.57 -0.13 4.60
CA LEU A 156 -10.00 -0.09 4.30
C LEU A 156 -10.79 -1.05 5.20
N ILE A 157 -10.32 -2.27 5.42
CA ILE A 157 -10.93 -3.24 6.34
C ILE A 157 -11.01 -2.65 7.75
N LEU A 158 -9.90 -2.13 8.29
CA LEU A 158 -9.86 -1.51 9.61
C LEU A 158 -10.85 -0.33 9.74
N LEU A 159 -10.95 0.50 8.70
CA LEU A 159 -11.91 1.61 8.69
C LEU A 159 -13.36 1.11 8.62
N MET A 160 -13.65 0.06 7.83
CA MET A 160 -14.99 -0.51 7.73
C MET A 160 -15.40 -1.27 9.00
N GLU A 161 -14.47 -1.91 9.72
CA GLU A 161 -14.71 -2.47 11.05
C GLU A 161 -15.11 -1.38 12.04
N LYS A 162 -14.34 -0.29 12.07
CA LYS A 162 -14.60 0.88 12.93
C LYS A 162 -15.96 1.55 12.63
N LEU A 163 -16.38 1.54 11.37
CA LEU A 163 -17.66 2.08 10.92
C LEU A 163 -18.81 1.05 11.03
N GLU A 164 -18.54 -0.16 11.50
CA GLU A 164 -19.48 -1.27 11.68
C GLU A 164 -20.17 -1.72 10.38
N ILE A 165 -19.54 -1.46 9.21
CA ILE A 165 -20.10 -1.81 7.89
C ILE A 165 -19.41 -2.99 7.22
N LEU A 166 -18.32 -3.52 7.78
CA LEU A 166 -17.51 -4.57 7.14
C LEU A 166 -18.37 -5.79 6.77
N ARG A 167 -19.25 -6.23 7.65
CA ARG A 167 -20.12 -7.40 7.44
C ARG A 167 -21.44 -7.08 6.72
N GLN A 168 -21.72 -5.80 6.44
CA GLN A 168 -22.90 -5.38 5.71
C GLN A 168 -22.75 -5.59 4.20
N PRO A 169 -23.84 -5.70 3.43
CA PRO A 169 -23.78 -5.88 1.95
C PRO A 169 -22.92 -4.84 1.25
N ILE A 170 -23.00 -3.56 1.68
CA ILE A 170 -22.19 -2.47 1.12
C ILE A 170 -20.70 -2.69 1.38
N GLY A 171 -20.33 -3.12 2.59
CA GLY A 171 -18.93 -3.42 2.93
C GLY A 171 -18.36 -4.56 2.09
N GLN A 172 -19.10 -5.64 1.91
CA GLN A 172 -18.70 -6.77 1.08
C GLN A 172 -18.55 -6.40 -0.40
N ARG A 173 -19.37 -5.48 -0.91
CA ARG A 173 -19.21 -4.93 -2.27
C ARG A 173 -17.92 -4.13 -2.38
N ILE A 174 -17.63 -3.26 -1.41
CA ILE A 174 -16.44 -2.42 -1.39
C ILE A 174 -15.17 -3.29 -1.32
N LEU A 175 -15.17 -4.37 -0.53
CA LEU A 175 -14.05 -5.31 -0.48
C LEU A 175 -13.74 -5.94 -1.84
N ARG A 176 -14.79 -6.37 -2.58
CA ARG A 176 -14.59 -6.94 -3.93
C ARG A 176 -13.95 -5.93 -4.89
N TYR A 177 -14.35 -4.64 -4.83
CA TYR A 177 -13.78 -3.62 -5.70
C TYR A 177 -12.32 -3.34 -5.34
N ALA A 178 -12.01 -3.23 -4.04
CA ALA A 178 -10.65 -3.00 -3.57
C ALA A 178 -9.70 -4.17 -3.89
N SER A 179 -10.19 -5.42 -3.83
CA SER A 179 -9.38 -6.59 -4.21
C SER A 179 -8.97 -6.56 -5.69
N LEU A 180 -9.81 -6.02 -6.57
CA LEU A 180 -9.47 -5.85 -7.99
C LEU A 180 -8.42 -4.74 -8.19
N ASP A 181 -8.47 -3.67 -7.38
CA ASP A 181 -7.43 -2.63 -7.38
C ASP A 181 -6.06 -3.22 -7.01
N ASP A 182 -6.00 -4.16 -6.05
CA ASP A 182 -4.76 -4.83 -5.65
C ASP A 182 -4.17 -5.68 -6.78
N ILE A 183 -5.00 -6.40 -7.55
CA ILE A 183 -4.54 -7.14 -8.73
C ILE A 183 -3.97 -6.17 -9.78
N ALA A 184 -4.68 -5.08 -10.02
CA ALA A 184 -4.30 -4.11 -11.05
C ALA A 184 -2.98 -3.42 -10.72
N ILE A 185 -2.72 -3.07 -9.44
CA ILE A 185 -1.47 -2.41 -9.05
C ILE A 185 -0.25 -3.31 -9.32
N TRP A 186 -0.35 -4.61 -9.02
CA TRP A 186 0.74 -5.54 -9.28
C TRP A 186 0.95 -5.79 -10.78
N GLY A 187 -0.15 -5.85 -11.56
CA GLY A 187 -0.08 -5.94 -13.01
C GLY A 187 0.58 -4.72 -13.64
N VAL A 188 0.19 -3.51 -13.24
CA VAL A 188 0.79 -2.25 -13.72
C VAL A 188 2.25 -2.15 -13.29
N LEU A 189 2.57 -2.55 -12.05
CA LEU A 189 3.95 -2.57 -11.57
C LEU A 189 4.82 -3.49 -12.42
N ALA A 190 4.33 -4.68 -12.76
CA ALA A 190 5.05 -5.60 -13.62
C ALA A 190 5.35 -4.98 -15.00
N VAL A 191 4.39 -4.23 -15.57
CA VAL A 191 4.58 -3.50 -16.85
C VAL A 191 5.61 -2.38 -16.69
N ILE A 192 5.54 -1.58 -15.61
CA ILE A 192 6.50 -0.50 -15.33
C ILE A 192 7.93 -1.04 -15.17
N LEU A 193 8.07 -2.21 -14.58
CA LEU A 193 9.38 -2.84 -14.33
C LEU A 193 9.90 -3.66 -15.52
N LEU A 194 9.17 -3.71 -16.65
CA LEU A 194 9.67 -4.33 -17.88
C LEU A 194 10.97 -3.65 -18.33
N ASP A 195 12.01 -4.44 -18.36
CA ASP A 195 13.35 -4.02 -18.80
C ASP A 195 13.72 -4.85 -20.03
N TRP A 196 13.80 -4.20 -21.19
CA TRP A 196 14.10 -4.86 -22.46
C TRP A 196 15.47 -5.54 -22.48
N ASP A 197 16.44 -5.00 -21.71
CA ASP A 197 17.77 -5.59 -21.57
C ASP A 197 17.74 -6.87 -20.71
N ARG A 198 16.70 -7.03 -19.89
CA ARG A 198 16.51 -8.16 -18.95
C ARG A 198 15.31 -9.02 -19.27
N VAL A 199 14.61 -8.73 -20.37
CA VAL A 199 13.35 -9.41 -20.73
C VAL A 199 13.53 -10.94 -20.79
N GLY A 200 14.69 -11.42 -21.24
CA GLY A 200 14.98 -12.87 -21.26
C GLY A 200 15.01 -13.49 -19.86
N ARG A 201 15.56 -12.79 -18.85
CA ARG A 201 15.57 -13.24 -17.46
C ARG A 201 14.18 -13.17 -16.83
N GLN A 202 13.40 -12.13 -17.14
CA GLN A 202 12.02 -11.97 -16.68
C GLN A 202 11.11 -13.05 -17.26
N LEU A 203 11.21 -13.34 -18.54
CA LEU A 203 10.51 -14.47 -19.16
C LEU A 203 10.96 -15.81 -18.60
N GLY A 204 12.27 -15.99 -18.40
CA GLY A 204 12.82 -17.18 -17.74
C GLY A 204 12.26 -17.37 -16.34
N PHE A 205 12.19 -16.29 -15.55
CA PHE A 205 11.57 -16.31 -14.23
C PHE A 205 10.09 -16.75 -14.31
N LEU A 206 9.30 -16.18 -15.22
CA LEU A 206 7.88 -16.52 -15.37
C LEU A 206 7.67 -17.99 -15.73
N VAL A 207 8.49 -18.54 -16.64
CA VAL A 207 8.44 -19.95 -17.03
C VAL A 207 8.81 -20.86 -15.85
N VAL A 208 9.94 -20.57 -15.17
CA VAL A 208 10.38 -21.34 -13.99
C VAL A 208 9.35 -21.22 -12.87
N PHE A 209 8.82 -20.04 -12.63
CA PHE A 209 7.77 -19.82 -11.64
C PHE A 209 6.51 -20.62 -11.93
N ALA A 210 6.05 -20.65 -13.20
CA ALA A 210 4.86 -21.43 -13.58
C ALA A 210 5.05 -22.94 -13.34
N VAL A 211 6.22 -23.48 -13.71
CA VAL A 211 6.56 -24.91 -13.47
C VAL A 211 6.68 -25.18 -11.97
N ALA A 212 7.44 -24.36 -11.25
CA ALA A 212 7.65 -24.47 -9.81
C ALA A 212 6.32 -24.34 -9.03
N THR A 213 5.44 -23.44 -9.45
CA THR A 213 4.09 -23.30 -8.88
C THR A 213 3.28 -24.60 -8.98
N ARG A 214 3.33 -25.28 -10.12
CA ARG A 214 2.62 -26.56 -10.28
C ARG A 214 3.15 -27.62 -9.30
N LEU A 215 4.46 -27.73 -9.17
CA LEU A 215 5.09 -28.66 -8.21
C LEU A 215 4.79 -28.28 -6.76
N PHE A 216 4.89 -26.98 -6.44
CA PHE A 216 4.55 -26.44 -5.13
C PHE A 216 3.10 -26.75 -4.74
N ARG A 217 2.14 -26.48 -5.62
CA ARG A 217 0.72 -26.79 -5.36
C ARG A 217 0.47 -28.28 -5.15
N MET A 218 1.09 -29.16 -5.95
CA MET A 218 0.99 -30.61 -5.78
C MET A 218 1.54 -31.08 -4.42
N MET A 219 2.61 -30.46 -3.94
CA MET A 219 3.19 -30.73 -2.62
C MET A 219 2.28 -30.21 -1.51
N MET A 220 1.81 -28.96 -1.58
CA MET A 220 0.99 -28.31 -0.55
C MET A 220 -0.29 -29.05 -0.23
N VAL A 221 -0.96 -29.65 -1.23
CA VAL A 221 -2.19 -30.44 -1.03
C VAL A 221 -1.94 -31.67 -0.14
N ARG A 222 -0.72 -32.23 -0.15
CA ARG A 222 -0.35 -33.46 0.59
C ARG A 222 0.17 -33.18 2.00
N LEU A 223 0.51 -31.93 2.30
CA LEU A 223 1.10 -31.55 3.59
C LEU A 223 0.04 -31.28 4.66
N GLN A 224 0.43 -31.49 5.92
CA GLN A 224 -0.33 -31.03 7.07
C GLN A 224 -0.25 -29.50 7.19
N GLU A 225 -1.23 -28.88 7.82
CA GLU A 225 -1.31 -27.42 7.95
C GLU A 225 -0.05 -26.79 8.55
N ARG A 226 0.54 -27.42 9.57
CA ARG A 226 1.77 -26.92 10.20
C ARG A 226 2.93 -26.81 9.21
N ASP A 227 3.11 -27.84 8.38
CA ASP A 227 4.19 -27.87 7.40
C ASP A 227 3.92 -26.90 6.24
N ARG A 228 2.64 -26.70 5.89
CA ARG A 228 2.24 -25.70 4.89
C ARG A 228 2.72 -24.31 5.25
N TRP A 229 2.65 -23.91 6.53
CA TRP A 229 3.16 -22.60 6.98
C TRP A 229 4.66 -22.46 6.74
N TYR A 230 5.48 -23.45 7.16
CA TYR A 230 6.93 -23.39 6.94
C TYR A 230 7.29 -23.39 5.45
N ILE A 231 6.67 -24.25 4.68
CA ILE A 231 6.90 -24.34 3.24
C ILE A 231 6.47 -23.06 2.53
N SER A 232 5.41 -22.39 3.00
CA SER A 232 4.98 -21.07 2.47
C SER A 232 6.05 -20.00 2.68
N PHE A 233 6.70 -19.95 3.83
CA PHE A 233 7.81 -19.01 4.06
C PHE A 233 9.05 -19.33 3.23
N ILE A 234 9.37 -20.60 3.04
CA ILE A 234 10.45 -21.02 2.13
C ILE A 234 10.12 -20.60 0.69
N TRP A 235 8.88 -20.85 0.26
CA TRP A 235 8.39 -20.46 -1.07
C TRP A 235 8.39 -18.93 -1.26
N LEU A 236 7.96 -18.19 -0.25
CA LEU A 236 8.03 -16.72 -0.21
C LEU A 236 9.46 -16.23 -0.48
N ALA A 237 10.42 -16.73 0.29
CA ALA A 237 11.82 -16.32 0.16
C ALA A 237 12.40 -16.68 -1.21
N ALA A 238 12.10 -17.88 -1.72
CA ALA A 238 12.54 -18.33 -3.03
C ALA A 238 11.97 -17.47 -4.17
N CYS A 239 10.67 -17.19 -4.13
CA CYS A 239 10.02 -16.35 -5.15
C CYS A 239 10.48 -14.89 -5.09
N ALA A 240 10.65 -14.34 -3.89
CA ALA A 240 11.15 -12.98 -3.70
C ALA A 240 12.59 -12.86 -4.25
N PHE A 241 13.47 -13.81 -3.92
CA PHE A 241 14.83 -13.85 -4.46
C PHE A 241 14.85 -13.97 -5.99
N ALA A 242 14.08 -14.93 -6.54
CA ALA A 242 14.06 -15.17 -7.97
C ALA A 242 13.52 -13.97 -8.78
N ALA A 243 12.49 -13.30 -8.27
CA ALA A 243 11.94 -12.10 -8.89
C ALA A 243 12.94 -10.93 -8.88
N ASP A 244 13.64 -10.72 -7.75
CA ASP A 244 14.63 -9.65 -7.65
C ASP A 244 15.84 -9.92 -8.55
N TRP A 245 16.32 -11.16 -8.60
CA TRP A 245 17.38 -11.61 -9.50
C TRP A 245 17.00 -11.42 -10.99
N ALA A 246 15.73 -11.65 -11.33
CA ALA A 246 15.22 -11.43 -12.69
C ALA A 246 15.10 -9.94 -13.07
N GLY A 247 15.31 -9.02 -12.12
CA GLY A 247 15.22 -7.56 -12.34
C GLY A 247 13.83 -6.98 -12.04
N LEU A 248 12.87 -7.83 -11.65
CA LEU A 248 11.62 -7.37 -11.04
C LEU A 248 11.93 -6.76 -9.65
N HIS A 249 11.06 -6.89 -8.72
CA HIS A 249 11.33 -6.48 -7.33
C HIS A 249 10.90 -7.61 -6.40
N PHE A 250 11.62 -7.84 -5.28
CA PHE A 250 11.32 -8.93 -4.35
C PHE A 250 9.86 -8.92 -3.86
N MET A 251 9.24 -7.75 -3.73
CA MET A 251 7.83 -7.64 -3.35
C MET A 251 6.87 -8.20 -4.41
N VAL A 252 7.22 -8.10 -5.71
CA VAL A 252 6.44 -8.76 -6.78
C VAL A 252 6.52 -10.28 -6.62
N GLY A 253 7.70 -10.80 -6.33
CA GLY A 253 7.88 -12.22 -6.02
C GLY A 253 7.08 -12.68 -4.80
N ALA A 254 7.04 -11.86 -3.75
CA ALA A 254 6.26 -12.11 -2.54
C ALA A 254 4.74 -12.15 -2.82
N PHE A 255 4.25 -11.21 -3.63
CA PHE A 255 2.85 -11.21 -4.05
C PHE A 255 2.50 -12.44 -4.90
N LEU A 256 3.30 -12.76 -5.90
CA LEU A 256 3.12 -13.94 -6.73
C LEU A 256 3.18 -15.23 -5.91
N ALA A 257 4.07 -15.31 -4.91
CA ALA A 257 4.14 -16.45 -4.00
C ALA A 257 2.81 -16.67 -3.27
N GLY A 258 2.18 -15.61 -2.79
CA GLY A 258 0.86 -15.67 -2.14
C GLY A 258 -0.26 -15.98 -3.14
N ALA A 259 -0.28 -15.32 -4.29
CA ALA A 259 -1.36 -15.44 -5.29
C ALA A 259 -1.53 -16.86 -5.87
N VAL A 260 -0.50 -17.71 -5.78
CA VAL A 260 -0.59 -19.11 -6.22
C VAL A 260 -0.98 -20.08 -5.11
N MET A 261 -1.08 -19.60 -3.87
CA MET A 261 -1.57 -20.38 -2.73
C MET A 261 -3.10 -20.34 -2.69
N ASP A 262 -3.67 -21.36 -2.09
CA ASP A 262 -5.10 -21.44 -1.87
C ASP A 262 -5.41 -21.08 -0.42
N ALA A 263 -6.31 -20.13 -0.18
CA ALA A 263 -6.71 -19.72 1.17
C ALA A 263 -7.25 -20.90 2.00
N ASP A 264 -7.90 -21.86 1.35
CA ASP A 264 -8.45 -23.06 2.01
C ASP A 264 -7.37 -24.02 2.56
N TRP A 265 -6.09 -23.82 2.22
CA TRP A 265 -5.00 -24.59 2.81
C TRP A 265 -4.66 -24.19 4.24
N PHE A 266 -5.14 -23.05 4.69
CA PHE A 266 -4.80 -22.45 5.98
C PHE A 266 -6.06 -22.23 6.81
N ASN A 267 -5.90 -22.37 8.12
CA ASN A 267 -6.95 -21.98 9.06
C ASN A 267 -7.10 -20.46 9.04
N GLN A 268 -8.31 -19.96 8.80
CA GLN A 268 -8.61 -18.54 8.67
C GLN A 268 -8.27 -17.74 9.93
N GLU A 269 -8.55 -18.29 11.12
CA GLU A 269 -8.22 -17.63 12.40
C GLU A 269 -6.72 -17.43 12.55
N LYS A 270 -5.90 -18.43 12.15
CA LYS A 270 -4.44 -18.32 12.18
C LYS A 270 -3.91 -17.31 11.15
N MET A 271 -4.56 -17.23 9.98
CA MET A 271 -4.22 -16.23 8.96
C MET A 271 -4.49 -14.83 9.48
N ASP A 272 -5.68 -14.59 10.06
CA ASP A 272 -6.05 -13.31 10.65
C ASP A 272 -5.13 -12.95 11.82
N PHE A 273 -4.76 -13.93 12.66
CA PHE A 273 -3.79 -13.77 13.74
C PHE A 273 -2.41 -13.39 13.21
N LEU A 274 -1.90 -14.08 12.17
CA LEU A 274 -0.62 -13.74 11.55
C LEU A 274 -0.65 -12.31 10.99
N ARG A 275 -1.70 -11.95 10.23
CA ARG A 275 -1.85 -10.61 9.68
C ARG A 275 -1.85 -9.55 10.77
N ALA A 276 -2.64 -9.73 11.82
CA ALA A 276 -2.74 -8.79 12.93
C ALA A 276 -1.39 -8.63 13.65
N ASN A 277 -0.67 -9.73 13.89
CA ASN A 277 0.65 -9.66 14.53
C ASN A 277 1.71 -9.00 13.64
N VAL A 278 1.72 -9.28 12.33
CA VAL A 278 2.64 -8.63 11.39
C VAL A 278 2.36 -7.12 11.36
N LEU A 279 1.09 -6.71 11.28
CA LEU A 279 0.71 -5.29 11.29
C LEU A 279 1.06 -4.58 12.59
N MET A 280 0.91 -5.27 13.74
CA MET A 280 1.13 -4.67 15.04
C MET A 280 2.60 -4.69 15.46
N ALA A 281 3.32 -5.79 15.23
CA ALA A 281 4.65 -6.01 15.81
C ALA A 281 5.80 -5.72 14.85
N ILE A 282 5.63 -5.88 13.52
CA ILE A 282 6.74 -5.82 12.57
C ILE A 282 6.58 -4.65 11.59
N MET A 283 5.36 -4.43 11.08
CA MET A 283 5.08 -3.34 10.13
C MET A 283 5.32 -1.92 10.66
N PRO A 284 5.26 -1.61 11.97
CA PRO A 284 5.67 -0.29 12.48
C PRO A 284 7.07 0.12 12.07
N VAL A 285 8.01 -0.84 11.99
CA VAL A 285 9.37 -0.59 11.51
C VAL A 285 9.37 -0.13 10.05
N PHE A 286 8.58 -0.78 9.19
CA PHE A 286 8.42 -0.38 7.79
C PHE A 286 7.79 1.01 7.65
N PHE A 287 6.73 1.30 8.39
CA PHE A 287 6.02 2.58 8.29
C PHE A 287 6.91 3.74 8.71
N LEU A 288 7.61 3.60 9.84
CA LEU A 288 8.52 4.63 10.29
C LEU A 288 9.73 4.75 9.35
N SER A 289 10.33 3.64 8.92
CA SER A 289 11.43 3.65 7.94
C SER A 289 11.03 4.33 6.63
N THR A 290 9.79 4.15 6.18
CA THR A 290 9.24 4.85 5.01
C THR A 290 9.23 6.37 5.22
N GLY A 291 8.79 6.82 6.38
CA GLY A 291 8.84 8.24 6.75
C GLY A 291 10.28 8.80 6.78
N LEU A 292 11.24 8.01 7.29
CA LEU A 292 12.66 8.39 7.30
C LEU A 292 13.27 8.57 5.89
N ARG A 293 12.67 8.01 4.86
CA ARG A 293 13.13 8.15 3.44
C ARG A 293 12.68 9.46 2.79
N THR A 294 11.85 10.27 3.45
CA THR A 294 11.38 11.54 2.91
C THR A 294 12.51 12.58 2.89
N ASN A 295 12.60 13.33 1.79
CA ASN A 295 13.57 14.40 1.63
C ASN A 295 12.85 15.72 1.30
N TRP A 296 13.17 16.76 2.08
CA TRP A 296 12.58 18.10 1.96
C TRP A 296 13.57 19.13 1.46
N ALA A 297 14.85 18.72 1.26
CA ALA A 297 15.95 19.67 1.06
C ALA A 297 15.91 20.34 -0.31
N MET A 298 15.39 19.67 -1.35
CA MET A 298 15.42 20.16 -2.73
C MET A 298 14.11 20.79 -3.20
N GLY A 299 12.96 20.36 -2.67
CA GLY A 299 11.63 20.73 -3.18
C GLY A 299 10.97 21.93 -2.51
N GLY A 300 11.35 22.28 -1.28
CA GLY A 300 10.72 23.38 -0.52
C GLY A 300 9.18 23.31 -0.54
N SER A 301 8.52 24.44 -0.83
CA SER A 301 7.05 24.53 -0.96
C SER A 301 6.49 23.74 -2.15
N ALA A 302 7.30 23.47 -3.18
CA ALA A 302 6.86 22.76 -4.40
C ALA A 302 6.37 21.33 -4.10
N VAL A 303 6.98 20.63 -3.12
CA VAL A 303 6.55 19.28 -2.73
C VAL A 303 5.11 19.30 -2.17
N PHE A 304 4.75 20.30 -1.38
CA PHE A 304 3.40 20.46 -0.85
C PHE A 304 2.38 20.80 -1.95
N ILE A 305 2.77 21.66 -2.90
CA ILE A 305 1.91 22.00 -4.05
C ILE A 305 1.64 20.75 -4.88
N VAL A 306 2.68 19.99 -5.22
CA VAL A 306 2.54 18.74 -5.98
C VAL A 306 1.72 17.72 -5.20
N ALA A 307 1.95 17.56 -3.89
CA ALA A 307 1.14 16.69 -3.05
C ALA A 307 -0.36 17.09 -3.07
N ALA A 308 -0.66 18.38 -2.99
CA ALA A 308 -2.03 18.90 -3.07
C ALA A 308 -2.66 18.64 -4.45
N VAL A 309 -1.93 18.88 -5.54
CA VAL A 309 -2.40 18.61 -6.92
C VAL A 309 -2.70 17.11 -7.09
N LEU A 310 -1.80 16.24 -6.65
CA LEU A 310 -1.99 14.79 -6.71
C LEU A 310 -3.15 14.32 -5.83
N LEU A 311 -3.32 14.92 -4.64
CA LEU A 311 -4.47 14.64 -3.77
C LEU A 311 -5.79 15.01 -4.46
N ILE A 312 -5.87 16.21 -5.04
CA ILE A 312 -7.06 16.66 -5.77
C ILE A 312 -7.32 15.75 -6.97
N ALA A 313 -6.30 15.41 -7.76
CA ALA A 313 -6.43 14.52 -8.91
C ALA A 313 -6.93 13.13 -8.48
N SER A 314 -6.36 12.57 -7.42
CA SER A 314 -6.74 11.27 -6.87
C SER A 314 -8.19 11.28 -6.36
N VAL A 315 -8.55 12.24 -5.50
CA VAL A 315 -9.90 12.31 -4.89
C VAL A 315 -10.95 12.59 -5.93
N SER A 316 -10.75 13.60 -6.78
CA SER A 316 -11.72 13.96 -7.83
C SER A 316 -11.89 12.84 -8.85
N GLY A 317 -10.80 12.21 -9.28
CA GLY A 317 -10.82 11.09 -10.20
C GLY A 317 -11.57 9.87 -9.62
N LYS A 318 -11.27 9.47 -8.37
CA LYS A 318 -11.94 8.34 -7.71
C LYS A 318 -13.44 8.61 -7.53
N LEU A 319 -13.79 9.79 -7.01
CA LEU A 319 -15.20 10.15 -6.83
C LEU A 319 -15.94 10.24 -8.17
N ALA A 320 -15.36 10.85 -9.20
CA ALA A 320 -15.96 10.91 -10.54
C ALA A 320 -16.22 9.51 -11.10
N GLY A 321 -15.23 8.61 -11.03
CA GLY A 321 -15.36 7.23 -11.51
C GLY A 321 -16.43 6.44 -10.77
N ILE A 322 -16.48 6.55 -9.45
CA ILE A 322 -17.48 5.84 -8.64
C ILE A 322 -18.89 6.42 -8.85
N HIS A 323 -19.03 7.74 -8.98
CA HIS A 323 -20.33 8.32 -9.29
C HIS A 323 -20.83 7.92 -10.70
N LEU A 324 -19.91 7.80 -11.67
CA LEU A 324 -20.24 7.29 -13.00
C LEU A 324 -20.66 5.81 -12.95
N ALA A 325 -19.94 4.98 -12.20
CA ALA A 325 -20.31 3.58 -11.97
C ALA A 325 -21.71 3.49 -11.30
N GLY A 326 -21.96 4.29 -10.27
CA GLY A 326 -23.25 4.35 -9.58
C GLY A 326 -24.41 4.74 -10.49
N LYS A 327 -24.20 5.68 -11.43
CA LYS A 327 -25.19 6.03 -12.45
C LYS A 327 -25.46 4.87 -13.42
N ILE A 328 -24.42 4.20 -13.90
CA ILE A 328 -24.53 3.06 -14.84
C ILE A 328 -25.23 1.88 -14.16
N LEU A 329 -24.90 1.61 -12.90
CA LEU A 329 -25.41 0.47 -12.12
C LEU A 329 -26.68 0.80 -11.33
N LYS A 330 -27.17 2.05 -11.42
CA LYS A 330 -28.39 2.53 -10.76
C LYS A 330 -28.38 2.31 -9.24
N TRP A 331 -27.27 2.68 -8.57
CA TRP A 331 -27.15 2.58 -7.13
C TRP A 331 -28.10 3.54 -6.40
N GLY A 332 -28.41 3.21 -5.16
CA GLY A 332 -29.25 4.03 -4.29
C GLY A 332 -28.62 5.40 -3.97
N PRO A 333 -29.45 6.37 -3.54
CA PRO A 333 -28.98 7.72 -3.21
C PRO A 333 -27.91 7.67 -2.10
N GLY A 334 -26.77 8.31 -2.33
CA GLY A 334 -25.66 8.39 -1.37
C GLY A 334 -24.66 7.23 -1.39
N GLU A 335 -25.01 6.05 -1.92
CA GLU A 335 -24.10 4.89 -1.98
C GLU A 335 -22.80 5.20 -2.71
N ALA A 336 -22.86 5.83 -3.89
CA ALA A 336 -21.69 6.18 -4.67
C ALA A 336 -20.71 7.08 -3.89
N SER A 337 -21.24 7.99 -3.08
CA SER A 337 -20.38 8.87 -2.26
C SER A 337 -19.70 8.12 -1.12
N ILE A 338 -20.39 7.19 -0.46
CA ILE A 338 -19.82 6.35 0.60
C ILE A 338 -18.74 5.43 0.02
N ILE A 339 -19.07 4.72 -1.05
CA ILE A 339 -18.15 3.80 -1.73
C ILE A 339 -16.91 4.56 -2.24
N GLY A 340 -17.11 5.72 -2.88
CA GLY A 340 -16.02 6.52 -3.44
C GLY A 340 -15.03 7.00 -2.37
N TRP A 341 -15.51 7.47 -1.24
CA TRP A 341 -14.64 7.90 -0.15
C TRP A 341 -13.94 6.75 0.56
N LEU A 342 -14.60 5.60 0.74
CA LEU A 342 -13.95 4.40 1.32
C LEU A 342 -12.86 3.86 0.39
N LEU A 343 -13.10 3.80 -0.91
CA LEU A 343 -12.10 3.40 -1.90
C LEU A 343 -10.97 4.43 -2.08
N GLN A 344 -11.06 5.58 -1.42
CA GLN A 344 -9.99 6.59 -1.39
C GLN A 344 -8.89 6.29 -0.34
N THR A 345 -9.07 5.26 0.47
CA THR A 345 -8.05 4.82 1.43
C THR A 345 -6.80 4.31 0.71
N LYS A 346 -5.65 4.96 0.91
CA LYS A 346 -4.43 4.67 0.12
C LYS A 346 -3.31 4.01 0.92
N ALA A 347 -2.97 4.54 2.05
CA ALA A 347 -1.81 4.24 2.88
C ALA A 347 -0.95 3.01 2.47
N LEU A 348 -1.24 1.79 2.92
CA LEU A 348 -0.28 0.70 2.96
C LEU A 348 0.21 0.21 1.58
N ILE A 349 -0.66 -0.28 0.70
CA ILE A 349 -0.26 -0.88 -0.59
C ILE A 349 0.33 0.18 -1.52
N MET A 350 -0.26 1.37 -1.54
CA MET A 350 0.28 2.49 -2.29
C MET A 350 1.70 2.85 -1.82
N ILE A 351 1.96 2.85 -0.52
CA ILE A 351 3.28 3.14 0.04
C ILE A 351 4.29 2.08 -0.38
N ILE A 352 3.92 0.81 -0.36
CA ILE A 352 4.76 -0.28 -0.86
C ILE A 352 5.11 -0.03 -2.33
N PHE A 353 4.11 0.27 -3.15
CA PHE A 353 4.27 0.54 -4.57
C PHE A 353 5.24 1.71 -4.83
N VAL A 354 5.07 2.86 -4.16
CA VAL A 354 5.96 4.01 -4.38
C VAL A 354 7.37 3.79 -3.83
N ASN A 355 7.54 2.96 -2.78
CA ASN A 355 8.87 2.53 -2.35
C ASN A 355 9.59 1.74 -3.44
N ILE A 356 8.88 0.85 -4.15
CA ILE A 356 9.46 0.11 -5.30
C ILE A 356 9.86 1.08 -6.41
N LEU A 357 9.02 2.06 -6.75
CA LEU A 357 9.36 3.05 -7.75
C LEU A 357 10.60 3.87 -7.37
N LEU A 358 10.75 4.21 -6.08
CA LEU A 358 11.92 4.91 -5.55
C LEU A 358 13.16 4.01 -5.61
N ASP A 359 13.08 2.76 -5.17
CA ASP A 359 14.19 1.80 -5.19
C ASP A 359 14.69 1.51 -6.61
N LYS A 360 13.78 1.47 -7.58
CA LYS A 360 14.11 1.32 -9.01
C LYS A 360 14.50 2.65 -9.68
N GLN A 361 14.56 3.75 -8.94
CA GLN A 361 14.91 5.08 -9.41
C GLN A 361 14.00 5.59 -10.55
N ILE A 362 12.73 5.21 -10.50
CA ILE A 362 11.69 5.69 -11.42
C ILE A 362 11.17 7.06 -10.96
N ILE A 363 11.12 7.28 -9.66
CA ILE A 363 10.76 8.55 -9.03
C ILE A 363 11.93 9.04 -8.16
N THR A 364 11.96 10.34 -7.90
CA THR A 364 12.88 10.95 -6.94
C THR A 364 12.34 10.89 -5.51
N SER A 365 13.18 11.24 -4.53
CA SER A 365 12.75 11.37 -3.13
C SER A 365 11.72 12.47 -2.93
N GLU A 366 11.75 13.53 -3.75
CA GLU A 366 10.76 14.62 -3.74
C GLU A 366 9.39 14.12 -4.20
N THR A 367 9.34 13.38 -5.31
CA THR A 367 8.11 12.76 -5.81
C THR A 367 7.58 11.73 -4.82
N PHE A 368 8.45 10.92 -4.23
CA PHE A 368 8.12 9.99 -3.17
C PHE A 368 7.47 10.72 -1.98
N THR A 369 8.06 11.83 -1.54
CA THR A 369 7.54 12.64 -0.43
C THR A 369 6.17 13.22 -0.76
N ALA A 370 5.99 13.77 -1.97
CA ALA A 370 4.70 14.30 -2.42
C ALA A 370 3.61 13.21 -2.47
N LEU A 371 3.93 12.03 -2.97
CA LEU A 371 3.02 10.88 -3.02
C LEU A 371 2.69 10.37 -1.61
N LEU A 372 3.66 10.34 -0.70
CA LEU A 372 3.43 9.94 0.68
C LEU A 372 2.49 10.91 1.40
N LEU A 373 2.68 12.22 1.23
CA LEU A 373 1.78 13.25 1.77
C LEU A 373 0.37 13.12 1.17
N MET A 374 0.26 12.87 -0.12
CA MET A 374 -1.02 12.59 -0.79
C MET A 374 -1.72 11.38 -0.19
N ALA A 375 -1.01 10.29 0.08
CA ALA A 375 -1.57 9.07 0.68
C ALA A 375 -2.06 9.33 2.12
N ILE A 376 -1.28 10.05 2.92
CA ILE A 376 -1.64 10.46 4.27
C ILE A 376 -2.92 11.32 4.23
N GLY A 377 -2.91 12.40 3.44
CA GLY A 377 -4.06 13.31 3.31
C GLY A 377 -5.31 12.60 2.84
N SER A 378 -5.20 11.73 1.83
CA SER A 378 -6.32 10.94 1.31
C SER A 378 -6.92 10.01 2.37
N THR A 379 -6.08 9.30 3.12
CA THR A 379 -6.52 8.38 4.18
C THR A 379 -7.16 9.13 5.35
N MET A 380 -6.58 10.26 5.77
CA MET A 380 -7.13 11.08 6.85
C MET A 380 -8.50 11.69 6.51
N LEU A 381 -8.77 11.97 5.24
CA LEU A 381 -10.06 12.49 4.80
C LEU A 381 -11.17 11.43 4.77
N THR A 382 -10.84 10.15 4.72
CA THR A 382 -11.82 9.08 4.49
C THR A 382 -12.88 9.03 5.59
N VAL A 383 -12.50 8.88 6.87
CA VAL A 383 -13.45 8.75 7.97
C VAL A 383 -14.31 10.00 8.17
N PRO A 384 -13.75 11.22 8.23
CA PRO A 384 -14.54 12.46 8.35
C PRO A 384 -15.56 12.64 7.24
N MET A 385 -15.26 12.17 6.03
CA MET A 385 -16.16 12.32 4.88
C MET A 385 -17.23 11.22 4.79
N VAL A 386 -16.94 10.03 5.33
CA VAL A 386 -17.87 8.88 5.27
C VAL A 386 -18.84 8.88 6.45
N TYR A 387 -18.36 9.13 7.66
CA TYR A 387 -19.15 9.01 8.90
C TYR A 387 -20.47 9.79 8.88
N PRO A 388 -20.50 11.10 8.50
CA PRO A 388 -21.76 11.85 8.44
C PRO A 388 -22.74 11.33 7.39
N LYS A 389 -22.22 10.72 6.31
CA LYS A 389 -23.06 10.17 5.21
C LYS A 389 -23.72 8.87 5.65
N LEU A 390 -23.00 8.00 6.36
CA LEU A 390 -23.57 6.77 6.93
C LEU A 390 -24.68 7.08 7.92
N GLN A 391 -24.50 8.07 8.79
CA GLN A 391 -25.56 8.51 9.73
C GLN A 391 -26.82 9.00 8.99
N ARG A 392 -26.67 9.77 7.91
CA ARG A 392 -27.81 10.24 7.12
C ARG A 392 -28.56 9.08 6.43
N VAL A 393 -27.83 8.11 5.88
CA VAL A 393 -28.45 6.93 5.24
C VAL A 393 -29.21 6.09 6.26
N ALA A 394 -28.63 5.86 7.45
CA ALA A 394 -29.29 5.16 8.54
C ALA A 394 -30.60 5.86 8.96
N GLN A 395 -30.58 7.19 9.14
CA GLN A 395 -31.76 7.99 9.49
C GLN A 395 -32.86 7.96 8.41
N LEU A 396 -32.50 7.85 7.14
CA LEU A 396 -33.46 7.72 6.04
C LEU A 396 -34.17 6.36 6.05
N ILE A 397 -33.44 5.27 6.36
CA ILE A 397 -33.98 3.92 6.47
C ILE A 397 -34.98 3.85 7.64
N PHE A 398 -34.65 4.43 8.80
CA PHE A 398 -35.53 4.46 9.97
C PHE A 398 -36.77 5.36 9.80
N LYS A 399 -36.76 6.31 8.85
CA LYS A 399 -37.94 7.15 8.54
C LYS A 399 -38.91 6.51 7.54
N THR A 400 -38.47 5.51 6.81
CA THR A 400 -39.25 4.81 5.77
C THR A 400 -39.75 3.42 6.24
N SER A 401 -39.32 2.95 7.39
CA SER A 401 -39.86 1.79 8.12
C SER A 401 -40.85 2.25 9.17
#